data_85e03e843b0ffb0dd777876732f4257b
#
_entry.id   85e03e843b0ffb0dd777876732f4257b
#
_cell.length_a   1.000
_cell.length_b   1.000
_cell.length_c   1.000
_cell.angle_alpha   90.00
_cell.angle_beta   90.00
_cell.angle_gamma   90.00
#
_symmetry.space_group_name_H-M   'P 1'
#
loop_
_entity.id
_entity.type
_entity.pdbx_description
1 polymer ?
#
loop_
_entity_poly.entity_id
_entity_poly.type
_entity_poly.pdbx_seq_one_letter_code
_entity_poly.pdbx_strand_id
1 'polypeptide(L)'
;ATIDIVSKELIGSGNLNIGLSGGLNTQTVTADFLKQDGVNLLGFATTTEPADENNWGFKNKLDPSKQSLQINRSYSISGGKRFHIGKDRNPLSFFLTAGHTTDYQFTDETIRNTTTSGTIYKDMTGKKYTENISQLALANVDYDMQNRHHMSYNFMMIHANVQSVGDYTGKNSIFSDDYDNQGFTRRQQANDNLLIVNQLMTNWGLTKTLSLD
;
A
#
# COMPACT_ATOMS: atom_id res chain seq x y z
N ALA A 1 1.23 -8.22 20.16
CA ALA A 1 2.20 -7.23 19.66
C ALA A 1 1.61 -5.85 19.88
N THR A 2 2.33 -4.97 20.59
CA THR A 2 1.92 -3.58 20.78
C THR A 2 2.65 -2.75 19.74
N ILE A 3 1.91 -1.96 18.95
CA ILE A 3 2.50 -0.99 18.04
C ILE A 3 2.44 0.36 18.76
N ASP A 4 3.59 0.87 19.15
CA ASP A 4 3.70 2.22 19.69
C ASP A 4 4.14 3.16 18.57
N ILE A 5 3.30 4.17 18.29
CA ILE A 5 3.57 5.14 17.24
C ILE A 5 4.03 6.42 17.91
N VAL A 6 5.34 6.65 17.89
CA VAL A 6 5.90 7.91 18.34
C VAL A 6 6.03 8.83 17.13
N SER A 7 5.19 9.85 17.04
CA SER A 7 5.31 10.85 15.98
C SER A 7 6.49 11.79 16.26
N LYS A 8 7.12 12.25 15.18
CA LYS A 8 8.18 13.24 15.29
C LYS A 8 7.57 14.59 15.66
N GLU A 9 7.99 15.15 16.78
CA GLU A 9 7.56 16.49 17.16
C GLU A 9 8.00 17.55 16.15
N LEU A 10 7.14 18.55 15.96
CA LEU A 10 7.44 19.67 15.09
C LEU A 10 8.50 20.58 15.76
N ILE A 11 9.71 20.59 15.20
CA ILE A 11 10.77 21.48 15.64
C ILE A 11 10.63 22.82 14.91
N GLY A 12 10.39 23.91 15.65
CA GLY A 12 10.25 25.26 15.11
C GLY A 12 8.81 25.74 14.94
N SER A 13 8.60 26.82 14.18
CA SER A 13 7.31 27.48 14.01
C SER A 13 6.43 26.85 12.92
N GLY A 14 7.04 26.15 11.99
CA GLY A 14 6.36 25.45 10.89
C GLY A 14 7.30 25.11 9.75
N ASN A 15 6.89 24.10 8.98
CA ASN A 15 7.55 23.69 7.74
C ASN A 15 6.52 23.14 6.75
N LEU A 16 6.88 23.14 5.48
CA LEU A 16 6.15 22.49 4.40
C LEU A 16 7.16 21.91 3.41
N ASN A 17 7.00 20.62 3.09
CA ASN A 17 7.80 19.93 2.08
C ASN A 17 6.86 19.29 1.09
N ILE A 18 7.18 19.40 -0.20
CA ILE A 18 6.47 18.76 -1.28
C ILE A 18 7.50 17.96 -2.08
N GLY A 19 7.22 16.68 -2.28
CA GLY A 19 8.06 15.78 -3.05
C GLY A 19 7.31 15.26 -4.28
N LEU A 20 7.99 15.29 -5.42
CA LEU A 20 7.53 14.70 -6.67
C LEU A 20 8.67 13.87 -7.23
N SER A 21 8.40 12.63 -7.60
CA SER A 21 9.36 11.82 -8.32
C SER A 21 8.69 10.99 -9.40
N GLY A 22 9.47 10.67 -10.43
CA GLY A 22 9.07 9.81 -11.52
C GLY A 22 10.24 8.97 -11.99
N GLY A 23 9.94 7.76 -12.48
CA GLY A 23 10.94 6.83 -12.99
C GLY A 23 10.39 6.02 -14.15
N LEU A 24 11.28 5.66 -15.06
CA LEU A 24 10.97 4.81 -16.20
C LEU A 24 11.74 3.50 -16.06
N ASN A 25 11.03 2.39 -16.17
CA ASN A 25 11.65 1.09 -16.38
C ASN A 25 11.46 0.71 -17.84
N THR A 26 12.56 0.54 -18.57
CA THR A 26 12.52 0.23 -20.01
C THR A 26 11.72 -1.03 -20.31
N GLN A 27 11.71 -1.99 -19.42
CA GLN A 27 10.94 -3.23 -19.59
C GLN A 27 9.43 -3.01 -19.42
N THR A 28 9.00 -2.08 -18.57
CA THR A 28 7.57 -1.79 -18.37
C THR A 28 7.04 -0.78 -19.40
N VAL A 29 7.90 0.06 -19.94
CA VAL A 29 7.52 1.09 -20.92
C VAL A 29 7.36 0.51 -22.32
N THR A 30 8.21 -0.46 -22.71
CA THR A 30 8.23 -1.06 -24.04
C THR A 30 7.41 -2.33 -24.17
N ALA A 31 7.05 -2.98 -23.07
CA ALA A 31 6.22 -4.17 -23.08
C ALA A 31 4.71 -3.82 -23.16
N ASP A 32 3.93 -4.71 -23.77
CA ASP A 32 2.48 -4.74 -23.60
C ASP A 32 2.17 -5.11 -22.14
N PHE A 33 2.11 -4.13 -21.26
CA PHE A 33 1.89 -4.36 -19.84
C PHE A 33 0.46 -4.84 -19.58
N LEU A 34 0.32 -6.03 -19.01
CA LEU A 34 -0.98 -6.60 -18.65
C LEU A 34 -1.43 -6.08 -17.29
N LYS A 35 -2.62 -5.48 -17.26
CA LYS A 35 -3.26 -4.96 -16.05
C LYS A 35 -4.64 -5.58 -15.86
N GLN A 36 -4.93 -6.03 -14.64
CA GLN A 36 -6.28 -6.47 -14.29
C GLN A 36 -7.18 -5.27 -13.93
N ASP A 37 -8.49 -5.45 -14.17
CA ASP A 37 -9.49 -4.48 -13.76
C ASP A 37 -9.82 -4.66 -12.25
N GLY A 38 -10.56 -3.71 -11.69
CA GLY A 38 -11.16 -3.83 -10.34
C GLY A 38 -10.63 -2.86 -9.30
N VAL A 39 -9.73 -1.94 -9.69
CA VAL A 39 -9.27 -0.86 -8.82
C VAL A 39 -9.29 0.49 -9.53
N ASN A 40 -9.43 1.55 -8.75
CA ASN A 40 -9.29 2.92 -9.24
C ASN A 40 -7.81 3.37 -9.27
N LEU A 41 -7.56 4.59 -9.71
CA LEU A 41 -6.21 5.16 -9.78
C LEU A 41 -5.49 5.26 -8.41
N LEU A 42 -6.23 5.25 -7.33
CA LEU A 42 -5.71 5.28 -5.97
C LEU A 42 -5.54 3.87 -5.38
N GLY A 43 -5.80 2.82 -6.15
CA GLY A 43 -5.62 1.44 -5.72
C GLY A 43 -6.77 0.88 -4.87
N PHE A 44 -7.84 1.64 -4.64
CA PHE A 44 -9.01 1.13 -3.92
C PHE A 44 -9.87 0.27 -4.84
N ALA A 45 -10.36 -0.84 -4.29
CA ALA A 45 -11.28 -1.71 -5.00
C ALA A 45 -12.53 -0.96 -5.46
N THR A 46 -12.91 -1.18 -6.71
CA THR A 46 -14.12 -0.59 -7.32
C THR A 46 -15.27 -1.56 -7.43
N THR A 47 -15.07 -2.81 -7.01
CA THR A 47 -16.11 -3.84 -6.99
C THR A 47 -17.11 -3.53 -5.90
N THR A 48 -18.36 -3.33 -6.29
CA THR A 48 -19.48 -3.30 -5.36
C THR A 48 -19.89 -4.73 -5.02
N GLU A 49 -20.21 -4.99 -3.77
CA GLU A 49 -20.86 -6.23 -3.38
C GLU A 49 -22.15 -6.42 -4.19
N PRO A 50 -22.46 -7.65 -4.64
CA PRO A 50 -23.71 -7.91 -5.32
C PRO A 50 -24.87 -7.63 -4.37
N ALA A 51 -25.94 -7.04 -4.91
CA ALA A 51 -27.15 -6.74 -4.15
C ALA A 51 -27.93 -7.99 -3.72
N ASP A 52 -27.61 -9.16 -4.25
CA ASP A 52 -28.23 -10.44 -3.97
C ASP A 52 -27.16 -11.43 -3.48
N GLU A 53 -27.32 -11.92 -2.25
CA GLU A 53 -26.44 -12.91 -1.63
C GLU A 53 -26.35 -14.24 -2.42
N ASN A 54 -27.32 -14.52 -3.28
CA ASN A 54 -27.37 -15.73 -4.11
C ASN A 54 -26.79 -15.52 -5.54
N ASN A 55 -26.43 -14.30 -5.90
CA ASN A 55 -25.92 -13.96 -7.22
C ASN A 55 -24.60 -13.20 -7.14
N TRP A 56 -23.53 -13.93 -6.83
CA TRP A 56 -22.17 -13.39 -6.76
C TRP A 56 -21.62 -13.15 -8.17
N GLY A 57 -21.75 -11.94 -8.67
CA GLY A 57 -21.11 -11.51 -9.91
C GLY A 57 -19.85 -10.69 -9.63
N PHE A 58 -18.69 -11.17 -10.05
CA PHE A 58 -17.47 -10.37 -10.05
C PHE A 58 -17.43 -9.51 -11.31
N LYS A 59 -17.24 -8.21 -11.19
CA LYS A 59 -17.03 -7.31 -12.33
C LYS A 59 -15.65 -7.44 -12.96
N ASN A 60 -14.75 -8.20 -12.33
CA ASN A 60 -13.40 -8.42 -12.83
C ASN A 60 -13.41 -9.32 -14.05
N LYS A 61 -12.81 -8.84 -15.12
CA LYS A 61 -12.62 -9.63 -16.33
C LYS A 61 -11.49 -10.63 -16.13
N LEU A 62 -11.65 -11.85 -16.62
CA LEU A 62 -10.57 -12.84 -16.69
C LEU A 62 -9.51 -12.44 -17.72
N ASP A 63 -9.85 -11.58 -18.68
CA ASP A 63 -8.92 -11.04 -19.67
C ASP A 63 -8.40 -9.69 -19.19
N PRO A 64 -7.09 -9.59 -18.90
CA PRO A 64 -6.46 -8.33 -18.49
C PRO A 64 -6.41 -7.34 -19.67
N SER A 65 -6.46 -6.06 -19.37
CA SER A 65 -6.24 -5.02 -20.35
C SER A 65 -4.75 -4.86 -20.66
N LYS A 66 -4.43 -4.53 -21.92
CA LYS A 66 -3.08 -4.16 -22.30
C LYS A 66 -2.89 -2.66 -22.17
N GLN A 67 -1.83 -2.27 -21.52
CA GLN A 67 -1.45 -0.87 -21.36
C GLN A 67 -0.02 -0.64 -21.83
N SER A 68 0.22 0.49 -22.45
CA SER A 68 1.56 0.95 -22.82
C SER A 68 1.99 2.10 -21.91
N LEU A 69 3.29 2.33 -21.82
CA LEU A 69 3.89 3.47 -21.15
C LEU A 69 3.58 3.53 -19.65
N GLN A 70 3.98 2.49 -18.91
CA GLN A 70 3.88 2.48 -17.46
C GLN A 70 5.02 3.29 -16.82
N ILE A 71 4.66 4.35 -16.11
CA ILE A 71 5.60 5.29 -15.48
C ILE A 71 5.46 5.19 -13.97
N ASN A 72 6.56 4.87 -13.29
CA ASN A 72 6.64 4.92 -11.84
C ASN A 72 6.54 6.38 -11.38
N ARG A 73 5.73 6.63 -10.35
CA ARG A 73 5.47 7.98 -9.85
C ARG A 73 5.28 7.97 -8.34
N SER A 74 5.76 9.03 -7.71
CA SER A 74 5.54 9.24 -6.29
C SER A 74 5.26 10.72 -6.01
N TYR A 75 4.31 10.93 -5.12
CA TYR A 75 3.90 12.24 -4.64
C TYR A 75 3.95 12.23 -3.13
N SER A 76 4.49 13.27 -2.53
CA SER A 76 4.48 13.42 -1.08
C SER A 76 4.29 14.87 -0.68
N ILE A 77 3.61 15.04 0.44
CA ILE A 77 3.48 16.31 1.13
C ILE A 77 3.71 16.05 2.61
N SER A 78 4.51 16.90 3.26
CA SER A 78 4.61 16.89 4.69
C SER A 78 4.76 18.32 5.21
N GLY A 79 4.17 18.59 6.34
CA GLY A 79 4.26 19.91 6.94
C GLY A 79 3.55 19.99 8.26
N GLY A 80 3.87 21.03 9.00
CA GLY A 80 3.24 21.29 10.28
C GLY A 80 3.38 22.72 10.69
N LYS A 81 2.62 23.09 11.69
CA LYS A 81 2.67 24.43 12.26
C LYS A 81 2.36 24.38 13.76
N ARG A 82 3.08 25.24 14.51
CA ARG A 82 2.83 25.46 15.93
C ARG A 82 2.16 26.81 16.13
N PHE A 83 1.12 26.80 16.92
CA PHE A 83 0.37 27.97 17.36
C PHE A 83 0.49 28.10 18.88
N HIS A 84 0.16 29.28 19.39
CA HIS A 84 0.05 29.53 20.83
C HIS A 84 -1.38 30.01 21.11
N ILE A 85 -2.08 29.28 21.97
CA ILE A 85 -3.51 29.51 22.23
C ILE A 85 -3.72 30.01 23.67
N GLY A 86 -4.75 30.84 23.82
CA GLY A 86 -5.19 31.34 25.12
C GLY A 86 -4.27 32.39 25.74
N LYS A 87 -4.61 32.84 26.94
CA LYS A 87 -3.85 33.84 27.71
C LYS A 87 -2.48 33.33 28.14
N ASP A 88 -2.39 32.03 28.42
CA ASP A 88 -1.17 31.37 28.87
C ASP A 88 -0.24 30.97 27.71
N ARG A 89 -0.64 31.31 26.47
CA ARG A 89 0.10 30.99 25.23
C ARG A 89 0.49 29.50 25.13
N ASN A 90 -0.44 28.60 25.47
CA ASN A 90 -0.22 27.17 25.40
C ASN A 90 0.10 26.75 23.96
N PRO A 91 1.13 25.95 23.72
CA PRO A 91 1.47 25.49 22.37
C PRO A 91 0.47 24.42 21.90
N LEU A 92 -0.05 24.63 20.70
CA LEU A 92 -0.78 23.67 19.90
C LEU A 92 0.00 23.46 18.62
N SER A 93 0.45 22.25 18.37
CA SER A 93 1.10 21.89 17.13
C SER A 93 0.32 20.82 16.39
N PHE A 94 0.39 20.90 15.09
CA PHE A 94 -0.05 19.80 14.25
C PHE A 94 0.94 19.54 13.13
N PHE A 95 1.04 18.29 12.78
CA PHE A 95 1.89 17.79 11.70
C PHE A 95 1.07 16.85 10.83
N LEU A 96 1.25 16.98 9.53
CA LEU A 96 0.64 16.10 8.53
C LEU A 96 1.73 15.62 7.57
N THR A 97 1.71 14.34 7.24
CA THR A 97 2.43 13.81 6.09
C THR A 97 1.51 12.90 5.30
N ALA A 98 1.56 12.99 3.99
CA ALA A 98 0.84 12.10 3.09
C ALA A 98 1.73 11.76 1.89
N GLY A 99 1.61 10.55 1.42
CA GLY A 99 2.35 10.05 0.26
C GLY A 99 1.53 9.09 -0.56
N HIS A 100 1.79 9.08 -1.85
CA HIS A 100 1.23 8.14 -2.82
C HIS A 100 2.33 7.70 -3.78
N THR A 101 2.45 6.39 -3.98
CA THR A 101 3.43 5.81 -4.90
C THR A 101 2.72 4.79 -5.79
N THR A 102 3.05 4.82 -7.08
CA THR A 102 2.67 3.78 -8.04
C THR A 102 3.92 3.28 -8.74
N ASP A 103 4.19 1.99 -8.61
CA ASP A 103 5.33 1.31 -9.22
C ASP A 103 4.86 0.17 -10.10
N TYR A 104 5.53 0.04 -11.24
CA TYR A 104 5.30 -1.03 -12.21
C TYR A 104 6.53 -1.89 -12.35
N GLN A 105 6.33 -3.19 -12.32
CA GLN A 105 7.40 -4.17 -12.47
C GLN A 105 7.04 -5.19 -13.55
N PHE A 106 8.04 -5.59 -14.31
CA PHE A 106 7.99 -6.68 -15.25
C PHE A 106 9.05 -7.71 -14.88
N THR A 107 8.67 -8.97 -14.87
CA THR A 107 9.59 -10.05 -14.50
C THR A 107 9.39 -11.21 -15.46
N ASP A 108 10.48 -11.71 -16.05
CA ASP A 108 10.51 -13.04 -16.67
C ASP A 108 10.73 -14.09 -15.56
N GLU A 109 9.81 -15.04 -15.46
CA GLU A 109 9.83 -16.06 -14.40
C GLU A 109 9.93 -17.47 -14.98
N THR A 110 10.67 -18.33 -14.30
CA THR A 110 10.64 -19.79 -14.52
C THR A 110 10.14 -20.45 -13.24
N ILE A 111 9.07 -21.22 -13.35
CA ILE A 111 8.50 -21.98 -12.24
C ILE A 111 8.79 -23.44 -12.46
N ARG A 112 9.65 -24.03 -11.62
CA ARG A 112 9.97 -25.45 -11.67
C ARG A 112 9.72 -26.09 -10.33
N ASN A 113 8.88 -27.12 -10.31
CA ASN A 113 8.57 -27.90 -9.12
C ASN A 113 8.93 -29.36 -9.33
N THR A 114 9.52 -29.97 -8.28
CA THR A 114 9.92 -31.36 -8.28
C THR A 114 9.24 -32.12 -7.15
N THR A 115 9.04 -33.42 -7.34
CA THR A 115 8.69 -34.34 -6.27
C THR A 115 9.87 -34.55 -5.33
N THR A 116 9.65 -35.20 -4.20
CA THR A 116 10.72 -35.61 -3.27
C THR A 116 11.73 -36.58 -3.90
N SER A 117 11.32 -37.34 -4.94
CA SER A 117 12.17 -38.22 -5.74
C SER A 117 12.95 -37.49 -6.83
N GLY A 118 12.79 -36.17 -6.98
CA GLY A 118 13.48 -35.38 -7.99
C GLY A 118 12.78 -35.30 -9.35
N THR A 119 11.61 -35.94 -9.52
CA THR A 119 10.85 -35.86 -10.76
C THR A 119 10.22 -34.48 -10.93
N ILE A 120 10.49 -33.82 -12.05
CA ILE A 120 9.89 -32.53 -12.38
C ILE A 120 8.44 -32.74 -12.82
N TYR A 121 7.48 -32.21 -12.08
CA TYR A 121 6.07 -32.27 -12.44
C TYR A 121 5.52 -30.94 -12.96
N LYS A 122 6.27 -29.87 -12.81
CA LYS A 122 5.94 -28.55 -13.36
C LYS A 122 7.21 -27.87 -13.85
N ASP A 123 7.20 -27.43 -15.09
CA ASP A 123 8.29 -26.62 -15.70
C ASP A 123 7.65 -25.62 -16.67
N MET A 124 7.44 -24.40 -16.19
CA MET A 124 6.76 -23.34 -16.92
C MET A 124 7.62 -22.08 -16.92
N THR A 125 7.61 -21.41 -18.05
CA THR A 125 8.20 -20.07 -18.20
C THR A 125 7.10 -19.06 -18.49
N GLY A 126 7.26 -17.84 -18.02
CA GLY A 126 6.23 -16.83 -18.21
C GLY A 126 6.67 -15.44 -17.87
N LYS A 127 5.76 -14.53 -18.10
CA LYS A 127 5.93 -13.10 -17.85
C LYS A 127 4.95 -12.65 -16.79
N LYS A 128 5.47 -11.95 -15.79
CA LYS A 128 4.66 -11.39 -14.72
C LYS A 128 4.74 -9.88 -14.74
N TYR A 129 3.59 -9.26 -14.70
CA TYR A 129 3.36 -7.83 -14.64
C TYR A 129 2.80 -7.49 -13.28
N THR A 130 3.40 -6.55 -12.56
CA THR A 130 2.98 -6.17 -11.22
C THR A 130 2.81 -4.68 -11.12
N GLU A 131 1.66 -4.22 -10.65
CA GLU A 131 1.38 -2.85 -10.25
C GLU A 131 1.30 -2.81 -8.73
N ASN A 132 2.13 -1.95 -8.12
CA ASN A 132 2.12 -1.67 -6.69
C ASN A 132 1.63 -0.25 -6.46
N ILE A 133 0.56 -0.08 -5.71
CA ILE A 133 0.06 1.22 -5.29
C ILE A 133 0.16 1.28 -3.77
N SER A 134 0.85 2.26 -3.24
CA SER A 134 0.92 2.48 -1.81
C SER A 134 0.59 3.91 -1.43
N GLN A 135 -0.08 4.05 -0.30
CA GLN A 135 -0.46 5.32 0.29
C GLN A 135 -0.15 5.31 1.77
N LEU A 136 0.35 6.42 2.23
CA LEU A 136 0.59 6.70 3.63
C LEU A 136 -0.04 8.05 3.96
N ALA A 137 -0.79 8.12 5.04
CA ALA A 137 -1.18 9.39 5.65
C ALA A 137 -0.93 9.31 7.16
N LEU A 138 -0.25 10.30 7.70
CA LEU A 138 -0.02 10.47 9.13
C LEU A 138 -0.46 11.87 9.51
N ALA A 139 -1.22 12.01 10.58
CA ALA A 139 -1.54 13.28 11.18
C ALA A 139 -1.30 13.21 12.68
N ASN A 140 -0.69 14.25 13.21
CA ASN A 140 -0.45 14.38 14.63
C ASN A 140 -0.94 15.76 15.08
N VAL A 141 -1.58 15.80 16.24
CA VAL A 141 -2.02 17.01 16.92
C VAL A 141 -1.56 16.93 18.37
N ASP A 142 -0.70 17.85 18.79
CA ASP A 142 -0.17 17.93 20.15
C ASP A 142 -0.62 19.23 20.81
N TYR A 143 -1.08 19.13 22.02
CA TYR A 143 -1.48 20.27 22.84
C TYR A 143 -0.89 20.18 24.23
N ASP A 144 -0.07 21.20 24.60
CA ASP A 144 0.48 21.35 25.93
C ASP A 144 -0.29 22.43 26.69
N MET A 145 -0.82 22.08 27.85
CA MET A 145 -1.54 23.01 28.71
C MET A 145 -0.70 23.35 29.93
N GLN A 146 -0.27 24.60 30.01
CA GLN A 146 0.49 25.16 31.15
C GLN A 146 1.77 24.37 31.50
N ASN A 147 2.41 23.71 30.51
CA ASN A 147 3.55 22.81 30.71
C ASN A 147 3.30 21.69 31.74
N ARG A 148 2.05 21.35 32.01
CA ARG A 148 1.66 20.39 33.05
C ARG A 148 0.81 19.24 32.54
N HIS A 149 0.03 19.50 31.52
CA HIS A 149 -0.82 18.48 30.88
C HIS A 149 -0.48 18.44 29.41
N HIS A 150 -0.31 17.23 28.91
CA HIS A 150 -0.04 16.98 27.49
C HIS A 150 -1.13 16.11 26.91
N MET A 151 -1.59 16.43 25.71
CA MET A 151 -2.52 15.64 24.94
C MET A 151 -2.02 15.52 23.52
N SER A 152 -1.91 14.29 23.02
CA SER A 152 -1.49 13.99 21.67
C SER A 152 -2.49 13.08 20.99
N TYR A 153 -2.90 13.44 19.78
CA TYR A 153 -3.71 12.59 18.92
C TYR A 153 -2.92 12.24 17.66
N ASN A 154 -2.80 10.95 17.40
CA ASN A 154 -2.14 10.41 16.23
C ASN A 154 -3.16 9.68 15.35
N PHE A 155 -3.18 10.01 14.10
CA PHE A 155 -3.86 9.28 13.03
C PHE A 155 -2.82 8.69 12.08
N MET A 156 -2.97 7.43 11.73
CA MET A 156 -2.18 6.78 10.69
C MET A 156 -3.09 5.99 9.76
N MET A 157 -2.88 6.14 8.47
CA MET A 157 -3.47 5.32 7.42
C MET A 157 -2.35 4.78 6.53
N ILE A 158 -2.34 3.47 6.34
CA ILE A 158 -1.48 2.79 5.36
C ILE A 158 -2.38 1.98 4.46
N HIS A 159 -2.32 2.24 3.17
CA HIS A 159 -3.02 1.48 2.15
C HIS A 159 -1.99 0.93 1.17
N ALA A 160 -2.05 -0.37 0.91
CA ALA A 160 -1.18 -1.06 -0.03
C ALA A 160 -2.01 -1.98 -0.91
N ASN A 161 -2.04 -1.70 -2.20
CA ASN A 161 -2.66 -2.54 -3.20
C ASN A 161 -1.60 -3.08 -4.15
N VAL A 162 -1.55 -4.41 -4.28
CA VAL A 162 -0.64 -5.11 -5.17
C VAL A 162 -1.45 -5.94 -6.13
N GLN A 163 -1.34 -5.65 -7.41
CA GLN A 163 -1.97 -6.40 -8.48
C GLN A 163 -0.93 -7.03 -9.38
N SER A 164 -1.14 -8.29 -9.73
CA SER A 164 -0.25 -8.95 -10.68
C SER A 164 -1.03 -9.83 -11.66
N VAL A 165 -0.53 -9.84 -12.89
CA VAL A 165 -0.94 -10.74 -13.96
C VAL A 165 0.29 -11.52 -14.42
N GLY A 166 0.22 -12.83 -14.36
CA GLY A 166 1.28 -13.71 -14.84
C GLY A 166 0.75 -14.67 -15.89
N ASP A 167 1.36 -14.68 -17.06
CA ASP A 167 1.07 -15.60 -18.17
C ASP A 167 2.22 -16.59 -18.31
N TYR A 168 1.92 -17.88 -18.15
CA TYR A 168 2.91 -18.95 -18.13
C TYR A 168 2.56 -20.02 -19.14
N THR A 169 3.57 -20.52 -19.84
CA THR A 169 3.48 -21.65 -20.76
C THR A 169 4.51 -22.70 -20.39
N GLY A 170 4.18 -23.96 -20.61
CA GLY A 170 5.10 -25.06 -20.32
C GLY A 170 4.39 -26.31 -19.85
N LYS A 171 5.15 -27.19 -19.27
CA LYS A 171 4.69 -28.50 -18.81
C LYS A 171 4.13 -28.41 -17.39
N ASN A 172 2.95 -29.02 -17.18
CA ASN A 172 2.37 -29.13 -15.85
C ASN A 172 1.50 -30.40 -15.79
N SER A 173 1.84 -31.34 -14.95
CA SER A 173 1.13 -32.62 -14.80
C SER A 173 -0.35 -32.46 -14.38
N ILE A 174 -0.76 -31.27 -13.90
CA ILE A 174 -2.17 -30.99 -13.60
C ILE A 174 -3.01 -30.93 -14.89
N PHE A 175 -2.43 -30.56 -16.04
CA PHE A 175 -3.16 -30.44 -17.30
C PHE A 175 -3.31 -31.75 -18.04
N SER A 176 -2.38 -32.69 -17.88
CA SER A 176 -2.37 -33.99 -18.53
C SER A 176 -1.37 -34.89 -17.84
N ASP A 177 -1.68 -36.20 -17.81
CA ASP A 177 -0.74 -37.25 -17.41
C ASP A 177 0.38 -37.44 -18.45
N ASP A 178 0.18 -36.96 -19.67
CA ASP A 178 1.20 -36.91 -20.71
C ASP A 178 2.12 -35.73 -20.48
N TYR A 179 3.34 -36.02 -20.01
CA TYR A 179 4.37 -35.04 -19.67
C TYR A 179 4.82 -34.13 -20.83
N ASP A 180 4.54 -34.53 -22.06
CA ASP A 180 4.93 -33.77 -23.27
C ASP A 180 3.95 -32.66 -23.65
N ASN A 181 2.77 -32.62 -23.05
CA ASN A 181 1.79 -31.59 -23.35
C ASN A 181 2.18 -30.23 -22.73
N GLN A 182 2.15 -29.22 -23.58
CA GLN A 182 2.32 -27.83 -23.21
C GLN A 182 0.97 -27.25 -22.79
N GLY A 183 0.96 -26.58 -21.64
CA GLY A 183 -0.22 -25.89 -21.11
C GLY A 183 0.00 -24.38 -20.98
N PHE A 184 -1.09 -23.64 -20.89
CA PHE A 184 -1.10 -22.22 -20.57
C PHE A 184 -1.79 -21.99 -19.23
N THR A 185 -1.19 -21.17 -18.40
CA THR A 185 -1.79 -20.73 -17.13
C THR A 185 -1.71 -19.20 -17.03
N ARG A 186 -2.86 -18.56 -16.85
CA ARG A 186 -2.94 -17.17 -16.45
C ARG A 186 -3.24 -17.10 -14.97
N ARG A 187 -2.40 -16.38 -14.21
CA ARG A 187 -2.63 -16.09 -12.79
C ARG A 187 -2.87 -14.61 -12.63
N GLN A 188 -4.05 -14.26 -12.13
CA GLN A 188 -4.36 -12.90 -11.69
C GLN A 188 -4.45 -12.90 -10.16
N GLN A 189 -3.80 -11.94 -9.52
CA GLN A 189 -3.80 -11.81 -8.07
C GLN A 189 -3.93 -10.34 -7.70
N ALA A 190 -4.82 -10.04 -6.77
CA ALA A 190 -4.97 -8.74 -6.15
C ALA A 190 -4.89 -8.90 -4.62
N ASN A 191 -4.06 -8.07 -3.99
CA ASN A 191 -4.00 -7.93 -2.54
C ASN A 191 -4.25 -6.46 -2.22
N ASP A 192 -5.29 -6.20 -1.44
CA ASP A 192 -5.68 -4.87 -1.00
C ASP A 192 -5.68 -4.85 0.52
N ASN A 193 -4.78 -4.06 1.12
CA ASN A 193 -4.56 -4.01 2.55
C ASN A 193 -4.70 -2.56 3.03
N LEU A 194 -5.63 -2.32 3.95
CA LEU A 194 -5.84 -1.03 4.57
C LEU A 194 -5.68 -1.15 6.08
N LEU A 195 -4.77 -0.36 6.64
CA LEU A 195 -4.58 -0.20 8.07
C LEU A 195 -4.91 1.25 8.46
N ILE A 196 -5.82 1.42 9.41
CA ILE A 196 -6.12 2.72 10.01
C ILE A 196 -5.90 2.59 11.51
N VAL A 197 -5.11 3.49 12.07
CA VAL A 197 -4.83 3.58 13.50
C VAL A 197 -5.19 4.97 13.99
N ASN A 198 -5.89 5.02 15.10
CA ASN A 198 -6.17 6.24 15.85
C ASN A 198 -5.67 6.03 17.27
N GLN A 199 -4.87 6.96 17.76
CA GLN A 199 -4.29 6.89 19.11
C GLN A 199 -4.44 8.24 19.78
N LEU A 200 -5.03 8.23 20.95
CA LEU A 200 -5.09 9.39 21.86
C LEU A 200 -4.24 9.10 23.06
N MET A 201 -3.26 9.92 23.30
CA MET A 201 -2.38 9.86 24.45
C MET A 201 -2.57 11.11 25.29
N THR A 202 -2.60 10.94 26.61
CA THR A 202 -2.75 12.05 27.54
C THR A 202 -1.80 11.85 28.71
N ASN A 203 -1.16 12.92 29.14
CA ASN A 203 -0.38 12.95 30.37
C ASN A 203 -0.90 14.10 31.25
N TRP A 204 -1.42 13.78 32.41
CA TRP A 204 -2.00 14.74 33.34
C TRP A 204 -1.15 14.83 34.61
N GLY A 205 -0.47 15.95 34.81
CA GLY A 205 0.22 16.24 36.07
C GLY A 205 -0.78 16.58 37.18
N LEU A 206 -1.08 15.61 38.05
CA LEU A 206 -2.01 15.78 39.16
C LEU A 206 -1.38 16.59 40.31
N THR A 207 -0.10 16.33 40.60
CA THR A 207 0.71 17.09 41.57
C THR A 207 2.10 17.32 40.98
N LYS A 208 3.01 17.96 41.75
CA LYS A 208 4.40 18.10 41.31
C LYS A 208 5.17 16.79 41.16
N THR A 209 4.66 15.73 41.77
CA THR A 209 5.33 14.41 41.84
C THR A 209 4.47 13.25 41.30
N LEU A 210 3.20 13.51 40.93
CA LEU A 210 2.28 12.49 40.46
C LEU A 210 1.71 12.90 39.10
N SER A 211 1.89 12.05 38.11
CA SER A 211 1.26 12.14 36.79
C SER A 211 0.41 10.90 36.50
N LEU A 212 -0.57 11.07 35.63
CA LEU A 212 -1.40 10.00 35.06
C LEU A 212 -1.18 10.03 33.55
N ASP A 213 -0.80 8.87 33.01
CA ASP A 213 -0.63 8.64 31.56
C ASP A 213 -1.78 7.80 31.01
#